data_264ff881ff330e971028fab726cbad78
#
_entry.id   264ff881ff330e971028fab726cbad78
#
_cell.length_a   1.000
_cell.length_b   1.000
_cell.length_c   1.000
_cell.angle_alpha   90.00
_cell.angle_beta   90.00
_cell.angle_gamma   90.00
#
_symmetry.space_group_name_H-M   'P 1'
#
loop_
_entity.id
_entity.type
_entity.pdbx_description
1 polymer ?
#
loop_
_entity_poly.entity_id
_entity_poly.type
_entity_poly.pdbx_seq_one_letter_code
_entity_poly.pdbx_strand_id
1 'polypeptide(L)'
;MSEEMLLDDINEFDSVLGLDDNTDSGVEDSFVDEFASEVHISIPTKEINTILNISNVLKSSGENSYEGKLITFRVEEGNVRFMLSDNKRGISKFVKPLNSENLITDFICLSSGSLARIVKLCGSVFTVIERIVESDGGVNKEYTIAVHGGEVRVDNYNSDESRFNHTYDDSYSNTSNRENLISYIKRLFNYSQTAGGRSRFLSFKDNTITVESYNNKAKLTCDDNFGSGFRLHLADCKLLALLSNSDSGDNISFNARGDLYCGDTFVFKTEAFTLEDNSIQQSVYGRMVVDNKCDVSLDHLRKIIDLACNLPETTGDINVTFGDSVSIEIVSRRGNSVIKLDALDVSGIFDIGSISMSANAIKQVLSTFNGFDIATLRLSLDGVSLDNEVVSSFILKKAF
;
A
#
# COMPACT_ATOMS: atom_id res chain seq x y z
N MET A 1 2.73 -3.48 -15.67
CA MET A 1 1.95 -4.68 -15.30
C MET A 1 0.52 -4.19 -15.22
N SER A 2 -0.28 -4.65 -16.15
CA SER A 2 -1.63 -4.20 -16.39
C SER A 2 -2.59 -4.66 -15.28
N GLU A 3 -3.68 -3.95 -15.10
CA GLU A 3 -4.81 -4.31 -14.23
C GLU A 3 -5.35 -5.74 -14.45
N GLU A 4 -5.00 -6.38 -15.55
CA GLU A 4 -5.38 -7.75 -15.89
C GLU A 4 -4.77 -8.84 -14.99
N MET A 5 -3.63 -8.60 -14.34
CA MET A 5 -3.01 -9.60 -13.44
C MET A 5 -3.70 -9.74 -12.06
N LEU A 6 -4.68 -8.88 -11.73
CA LEU A 6 -5.45 -8.97 -10.49
C LEU A 6 -6.77 -9.75 -10.68
N LEU A 7 -7.14 -10.07 -11.92
CA LEU A 7 -8.38 -10.78 -12.24
C LEU A 7 -8.19 -12.29 -12.44
N ASP A 8 -6.98 -12.75 -12.76
CA ASP A 8 -6.73 -14.17 -13.03
C ASP A 8 -6.74 -15.07 -11.79
N ASP A 9 -6.47 -14.52 -10.59
CA ASP A 9 -6.55 -15.29 -9.34
C ASP A 9 -8.00 -15.53 -8.84
N ILE A 10 -9.01 -15.01 -9.54
CA ILE A 10 -10.44 -15.17 -9.16
C ILE A 10 -11.09 -16.34 -9.88
N ASN A 11 -10.53 -16.81 -10.99
CA ASN A 11 -11.18 -17.80 -11.85
C ASN A 11 -10.91 -19.28 -11.49
N GLU A 12 -10.07 -19.58 -10.52
CA GLU A 12 -9.74 -20.97 -10.13
C GLU A 12 -10.71 -21.60 -9.12
N PHE A 13 -11.79 -20.90 -8.71
CA PHE A 13 -12.71 -21.38 -7.66
C PHE A 13 -14.09 -21.88 -8.14
N ASP A 14 -14.35 -21.89 -9.45
CA ASP A 14 -15.67 -22.29 -9.98
C ASP A 14 -15.90 -23.80 -10.13
N SER A 15 -14.98 -24.67 -9.72
CA SER A 15 -15.11 -26.12 -9.98
C SER A 15 -15.53 -27.00 -8.80
N VAL A 16 -15.98 -26.44 -7.68
CA VAL A 16 -16.41 -27.24 -6.51
C VAL A 16 -17.78 -26.83 -6.01
N LEU A 17 -18.80 -26.88 -6.86
CA LEU A 17 -20.20 -26.94 -6.45
C LEU A 17 -20.95 -27.98 -7.32
N GLY A 18 -20.84 -29.24 -6.93
CA GLY A 18 -21.79 -30.25 -7.36
C GLY A 18 -23.15 -29.95 -6.71
N LEU A 19 -24.08 -29.46 -7.49
CA LEU A 19 -25.49 -29.40 -7.13
C LEU A 19 -26.13 -30.75 -7.48
N ASP A 20 -26.34 -31.54 -6.47
CA ASP A 20 -27.28 -32.71 -6.60
C ASP A 20 -28.70 -32.17 -6.47
N ASP A 21 -29.43 -32.27 -7.58
CA ASP A 21 -30.88 -32.17 -7.64
C ASP A 21 -31.49 -33.35 -6.90
N ASN A 22 -32.14 -33.10 -5.78
CA ASN A 22 -33.17 -33.99 -5.29
C ASN A 22 -34.36 -33.19 -4.76
N THR A 23 -35.40 -33.19 -5.59
CA THR A 23 -36.79 -32.91 -5.23
C THR A 23 -37.28 -33.97 -4.26
N ASP A 24 -37.82 -33.57 -3.12
CA ASP A 24 -39.15 -34.10 -2.69
C ASP A 24 -39.80 -33.28 -1.56
N SER A 25 -41.03 -32.92 -1.85
CA SER A 25 -42.26 -32.81 -1.04
C SER A 25 -42.22 -32.30 0.41
N GLY A 26 -42.82 -31.15 0.59
CA GLY A 26 -43.96 -30.90 1.47
C GLY A 26 -43.81 -31.16 2.95
N VAL A 27 -43.56 -30.08 3.71
CA VAL A 27 -44.32 -29.72 4.92
C VAL A 27 -44.32 -28.21 5.04
N GLU A 28 -45.43 -27.57 4.77
CA GLU A 28 -45.74 -26.22 5.23
C GLU A 28 -46.01 -26.30 6.73
N ASP A 29 -44.99 -26.14 7.56
CA ASP A 29 -45.15 -25.67 8.93
C ASP A 29 -44.74 -24.21 8.95
N SER A 30 -45.70 -23.34 8.78
CA SER A 30 -45.59 -21.91 9.04
C SER A 30 -45.39 -21.67 10.54
N PHE A 31 -44.19 -21.83 11.04
CA PHE A 31 -43.78 -21.17 12.29
C PHE A 31 -43.66 -19.69 11.94
N VAL A 32 -44.71 -18.95 12.16
CA VAL A 32 -44.67 -17.51 12.28
C VAL A 32 -43.99 -17.24 13.63
N ASP A 33 -42.66 -17.17 13.64
CA ASP A 33 -41.90 -16.63 14.76
C ASP A 33 -42.33 -15.18 14.89
N GLU A 34 -43.07 -14.85 15.94
CA GLU A 34 -43.47 -13.50 16.29
C GLU A 34 -42.19 -12.75 16.74
N PHE A 35 -41.51 -12.09 15.80
CA PHE A 35 -40.34 -11.27 16.12
C PHE A 35 -40.79 -10.09 16.96
N ALA A 36 -40.26 -9.97 18.17
CA ALA A 36 -40.58 -8.89 19.10
C ALA A 36 -40.15 -7.51 18.57
N SER A 37 -39.06 -7.44 17.81
CA SER A 37 -38.62 -6.24 17.09
C SER A 37 -37.64 -6.59 15.98
N GLU A 38 -37.66 -5.80 14.91
CA GLU A 38 -36.71 -5.87 13.81
C GLU A 38 -36.05 -4.48 13.61
N VAL A 39 -34.73 -4.44 13.55
CA VAL A 39 -33.95 -3.25 13.24
C VAL A 39 -32.94 -3.59 12.13
N HIS A 40 -32.59 -2.62 11.31
CA HIS A 40 -31.71 -2.88 10.17
C HIS A 40 -30.74 -1.73 9.86
N ILE A 41 -29.67 -2.06 9.13
CA ILE A 41 -28.72 -1.11 8.54
C ILE A 41 -28.63 -1.40 7.04
N SER A 42 -28.94 -0.40 6.22
CA SER A 42 -28.81 -0.49 4.76
C SER A 42 -27.70 0.42 4.26
N ILE A 43 -26.79 -0.11 3.45
CA ILE A 43 -25.58 0.56 2.98
C ILE A 43 -25.43 0.29 1.47
N PRO A 44 -24.92 1.24 0.66
CA PRO A 44 -24.57 0.93 -0.72
C PRO A 44 -23.54 -0.22 -0.81
N THR A 45 -23.82 -1.23 -1.61
CA THR A 45 -22.95 -2.41 -1.78
C THR A 45 -21.51 -2.03 -2.20
N LYS A 46 -21.36 -0.93 -2.97
CA LYS A 46 -20.04 -0.39 -3.35
C LYS A 46 -19.15 -0.05 -2.14
N GLU A 47 -19.73 0.43 -1.05
CA GLU A 47 -18.99 0.76 0.17
C GLU A 47 -18.47 -0.49 0.87
N ILE A 48 -19.28 -1.56 0.89
CA ILE A 48 -18.85 -2.85 1.43
C ILE A 48 -17.71 -3.46 0.61
N ASN A 49 -17.77 -3.34 -0.72
CA ASN A 49 -16.66 -3.78 -1.58
C ASN A 49 -15.37 -3.00 -1.30
N THR A 50 -15.46 -1.69 -1.06
CA THR A 50 -14.30 -0.88 -0.64
C THR A 50 -13.71 -1.38 0.68
N ILE A 51 -14.56 -1.66 1.67
CA ILE A 51 -14.14 -2.21 2.97
C ILE A 51 -13.49 -3.60 2.83
N LEU A 52 -14.03 -4.45 1.97
CA LEU A 52 -13.44 -5.76 1.66
C LEU A 52 -12.06 -5.62 1.00
N ASN A 53 -11.89 -4.68 0.07
CA ASN A 53 -10.59 -4.40 -0.55
C ASN A 53 -9.57 -3.92 0.48
N ILE A 54 -9.96 -3.04 1.40
CA ILE A 54 -9.14 -2.60 2.54
C ILE A 54 -8.75 -3.81 3.40
N SER A 55 -9.71 -4.68 3.74
CA SER A 55 -9.47 -5.91 4.50
C SER A 55 -8.45 -6.83 3.81
N ASN A 56 -8.51 -6.97 2.49
CA ASN A 56 -7.58 -7.80 1.73
C ASN A 56 -6.14 -7.24 1.76
N VAL A 57 -5.96 -5.92 1.73
CA VAL A 57 -4.63 -5.30 1.89
C VAL A 57 -4.06 -5.54 3.28
N LEU A 58 -4.87 -5.45 4.33
CA LEU A 58 -4.45 -5.78 5.70
C LEU A 58 -4.00 -7.25 5.82
N LYS A 59 -4.73 -8.18 5.21
CA LYS A 59 -4.37 -9.61 5.19
C LYS A 59 -3.06 -9.90 4.47
N SER A 60 -2.80 -9.21 3.35
CA SER A 60 -1.60 -9.43 2.52
C SER A 60 -0.31 -8.94 3.19
N SER A 61 -0.38 -8.21 4.29
CA SER A 61 0.78 -7.67 5.00
C SER A 61 1.56 -8.70 5.86
N GLY A 62 1.19 -9.98 5.78
CA GLY A 62 2.08 -11.10 6.16
C GLY A 62 1.94 -11.64 7.57
N GLU A 63 1.04 -11.12 8.39
CA GLU A 63 0.71 -11.74 9.68
C GLU A 63 -0.69 -12.38 9.60
N ASN A 64 -0.73 -13.71 9.69
CA ASN A 64 -1.97 -14.50 9.75
C ASN A 64 -2.68 -14.30 11.12
N SER A 65 -2.95 -13.06 11.52
CA SER A 65 -3.77 -12.83 12.69
C SER A 65 -5.23 -13.13 12.35
N TYR A 66 -5.90 -13.86 13.22
CA TYR A 66 -7.35 -14.11 13.10
C TYR A 66 -8.13 -12.78 13.04
N GLU A 67 -7.65 -11.76 13.73
CA GLU A 67 -8.25 -10.43 13.82
C GLU A 67 -8.30 -9.68 12.48
N GLY A 68 -7.28 -9.78 11.63
CA GLY A 68 -7.29 -9.19 10.27
C GLY A 68 -8.35 -9.80 9.32
N LYS A 69 -9.07 -10.83 9.79
CA LYS A 69 -10.16 -11.47 9.03
C LYS A 69 -11.54 -11.00 9.49
N LEU A 70 -11.63 -10.14 10.48
CA LEU A 70 -12.88 -9.63 11.03
C LEU A 70 -13.14 -8.21 10.55
N ILE A 71 -14.38 -7.92 10.28
CA ILE A 71 -14.91 -6.58 9.98
C ILE A 71 -15.96 -6.27 11.03
N THR A 72 -15.67 -5.28 11.84
CA THR A 72 -16.59 -4.82 12.89
C THR A 72 -17.24 -3.53 12.44
N PHE A 73 -18.52 -3.35 12.74
CA PHE A 73 -19.21 -2.10 12.50
C PHE A 73 -20.31 -1.82 13.53
N ARG A 74 -20.60 -0.53 13.72
CA ARG A 74 -21.68 -0.03 14.56
C ARG A 74 -22.20 1.29 14.03
N VAL A 75 -23.35 1.72 14.50
CA VAL A 75 -23.86 3.08 14.24
C VAL A 75 -23.26 4.05 15.28
N GLU A 76 -22.63 5.10 14.79
CA GLU A 76 -22.14 6.24 15.59
C GLU A 76 -22.58 7.54 14.95
N GLU A 77 -23.24 8.41 15.72
CA GLU A 77 -23.64 9.75 15.27
C GLU A 77 -24.39 9.77 13.90
N GLY A 78 -25.24 8.77 13.69
CA GLY A 78 -26.02 8.63 12.45
C GLY A 78 -25.22 8.08 11.24
N ASN A 79 -23.97 7.70 11.42
CA ASN A 79 -23.18 7.01 10.42
C ASN A 79 -22.89 5.57 10.85
N VAL A 80 -22.60 4.71 9.90
CA VAL A 80 -22.06 3.37 10.18
C VAL A 80 -20.54 3.45 10.16
N ARG A 81 -19.93 3.18 11.30
CA ARG A 81 -18.48 3.11 11.43
C ARG A 81 -18.02 1.67 11.25
N PHE A 82 -17.29 1.42 10.18
CA PHE A 82 -16.58 0.18 9.95
C PHE A 82 -15.19 0.22 10.57
N MET A 83 -14.78 -0.87 11.20
CA MET A 83 -13.51 -0.99 11.90
C MET A 83 -12.82 -2.29 11.49
N LEU A 84 -11.57 -2.16 11.06
CA LEU A 84 -10.70 -3.26 10.69
C LEU A 84 -9.36 -3.07 11.38
N SER A 85 -8.73 -4.15 11.82
CA SER A 85 -7.37 -4.06 12.38
C SER A 85 -6.53 -5.27 12.00
N ASP A 86 -5.24 -5.06 11.93
CA ASP A 86 -4.22 -6.08 12.11
C ASP A 86 -3.42 -5.74 13.39
N ASN A 87 -2.41 -6.54 13.72
CA ASN A 87 -1.61 -6.30 14.93
C ASN A 87 -0.83 -4.97 14.91
N LYS A 88 -0.74 -4.29 13.75
CA LYS A 88 0.09 -3.09 13.56
C LYS A 88 -0.69 -1.84 13.21
N ARG A 89 -1.91 -2.00 12.71
CA ARG A 89 -2.75 -0.91 12.20
C ARG A 89 -4.21 -1.15 12.50
N GLY A 90 -4.93 -0.06 12.65
CA GLY A 90 -6.37 -0.03 12.63
C GLY A 90 -6.88 0.90 11.54
N ILE A 91 -8.01 0.59 10.98
CA ILE A 91 -8.71 1.41 9.99
C ILE A 91 -10.13 1.61 10.46
N SER A 92 -10.57 2.84 10.42
CA SER A 92 -11.94 3.22 10.73
C SER A 92 -12.49 4.01 9.54
N LYS A 93 -13.60 3.53 8.95
CA LYS A 93 -14.29 4.19 7.84
C LYS A 93 -15.74 4.46 8.22
N PHE A 94 -16.17 5.72 8.03
CA PHE A 94 -17.54 6.12 8.24
C PHE A 94 -18.31 6.06 6.92
N VAL A 95 -19.48 5.45 6.95
CA VAL A 95 -20.38 5.32 5.79
C VAL A 95 -21.75 5.78 6.19
N LYS A 96 -22.36 6.66 5.40
CA LYS A 96 -23.73 7.11 5.63
C LYS A 96 -24.71 5.98 5.27
N PRO A 97 -25.58 5.53 6.20
CA PRO A 97 -26.60 4.54 5.89
C PRO A 97 -27.66 5.14 4.95
N LEU A 98 -28.35 4.27 4.23
CA LEU A 98 -29.46 4.63 3.35
C LEU A 98 -30.77 4.83 4.12
N ASN A 99 -30.88 4.18 5.29
CA ASN A 99 -32.00 4.36 6.22
C ASN A 99 -31.57 5.22 7.42
N SER A 100 -32.50 5.98 7.99
CA SER A 100 -32.27 6.86 9.14
C SER A 100 -33.00 6.43 10.40
N GLU A 101 -33.91 5.46 10.28
CA GLU A 101 -34.76 4.97 11.37
C GLU A 101 -34.51 3.48 11.60
N ASN A 102 -34.82 3.00 12.80
CA ASN A 102 -34.69 1.61 13.21
C ASN A 102 -33.28 1.06 12.97
N LEU A 103 -32.25 1.84 13.32
CA LEU A 103 -30.86 1.45 13.12
C LEU A 103 -30.43 0.46 14.22
N ILE A 104 -29.64 -0.53 13.83
CA ILE A 104 -28.95 -1.43 14.76
C ILE A 104 -27.96 -0.61 15.58
N THR A 105 -28.03 -0.71 16.90
CA THR A 105 -27.15 0.04 17.83
C THR A 105 -25.98 -0.80 18.34
N ASP A 106 -26.07 -2.10 18.20
CA ASP A 106 -25.04 -3.03 18.69
C ASP A 106 -23.84 -3.12 17.75
N PHE A 107 -22.77 -3.64 18.31
CA PHE A 107 -21.62 -4.05 17.52
C PHE A 107 -21.91 -5.30 16.74
N ILE A 108 -21.63 -5.24 15.43
CA ILE A 108 -21.67 -6.41 14.55
C ILE A 108 -20.25 -6.68 14.07
N CYS A 109 -19.80 -7.92 14.26
CA CYS A 109 -18.49 -8.38 13.85
C CYS A 109 -18.63 -9.58 12.94
N LEU A 110 -18.29 -9.45 11.67
CA LEU A 110 -18.44 -10.48 10.64
C LEU A 110 -17.08 -10.95 10.12
N SER A 111 -17.02 -12.22 9.73
CA SER A 111 -15.88 -12.72 8.95
C SER A 111 -15.84 -12.06 7.59
N SER A 112 -14.69 -11.46 7.22
CA SER A 112 -14.49 -10.85 5.91
C SER A 112 -14.60 -11.88 4.76
N GLY A 113 -14.26 -13.15 5.02
CA GLY A 113 -14.43 -14.23 4.05
C GLY A 113 -15.90 -14.57 3.78
N SER A 114 -16.71 -14.66 4.83
CA SER A 114 -18.17 -14.86 4.71
C SER A 114 -18.81 -13.65 4.03
N LEU A 115 -18.46 -12.44 4.46
CA LEU A 115 -18.99 -11.20 3.90
C LEU A 115 -18.68 -11.08 2.40
N ALA A 116 -17.46 -11.44 1.96
CA ALA A 116 -17.07 -11.39 0.55
C ALA A 116 -17.89 -12.35 -0.34
N ARG A 117 -18.37 -13.47 0.22
CA ARG A 117 -19.25 -14.40 -0.50
C ARG A 117 -20.68 -13.87 -0.56
N ILE A 118 -21.20 -13.39 0.56
CA ILE A 118 -22.59 -12.94 0.69
C ILE A 118 -22.81 -11.67 -0.15
N VAL A 119 -21.87 -10.75 -0.17
CA VAL A 119 -21.97 -9.48 -0.91
C VAL A 119 -22.20 -9.68 -2.41
N LYS A 120 -21.71 -10.78 -2.98
CA LYS A 120 -21.96 -11.15 -4.38
C LYS A 120 -23.41 -11.48 -4.67
N LEU A 121 -24.18 -11.87 -3.64
CA LEU A 121 -25.61 -12.19 -3.72
C LEU A 121 -26.49 -10.97 -3.41
N CYS A 122 -25.90 -9.88 -2.91
CA CYS A 122 -26.59 -8.62 -2.68
C CYS A 122 -26.70 -7.83 -3.99
N GLY A 123 -27.81 -7.07 -4.15
CA GLY A 123 -27.94 -6.12 -5.25
C GLY A 123 -27.11 -4.86 -5.03
N SER A 124 -27.69 -3.67 -5.36
CA SER A 124 -27.03 -2.38 -5.13
C SER A 124 -26.99 -1.95 -3.66
N VAL A 125 -27.75 -2.61 -2.81
CA VAL A 125 -27.89 -2.33 -1.37
C VAL A 125 -27.52 -3.57 -0.57
N PHE A 126 -26.67 -3.38 0.41
CA PHE A 126 -26.30 -4.35 1.44
C PHE A 126 -27.09 -4.01 2.70
N THR A 127 -27.93 -4.94 3.18
CA THR A 127 -28.75 -4.73 4.36
C THR A 127 -28.49 -5.83 5.39
N VAL A 128 -28.14 -5.41 6.61
CA VAL A 128 -28.05 -6.29 7.78
C VAL A 128 -29.30 -6.08 8.62
N ILE A 129 -29.90 -7.16 9.06
CA ILE A 129 -31.12 -7.20 9.85
C ILE A 129 -30.78 -7.86 11.19
N GLU A 130 -31.15 -7.22 12.29
CA GLU A 130 -31.13 -7.78 13.65
C GLU A 130 -32.55 -8.08 14.06
N ARG A 131 -32.79 -9.31 14.51
CA ARG A 131 -34.06 -9.75 15.08
C ARG A 131 -33.87 -10.21 16.49
N ILE A 132 -34.78 -9.81 17.33
CA ILE A 132 -34.87 -10.28 18.71
C ILE A 132 -35.83 -11.47 18.72
N VAL A 133 -35.29 -12.64 19.08
CA VAL A 133 -36.04 -13.91 19.19
C VAL A 133 -36.19 -14.26 20.65
N GLU A 134 -37.41 -14.36 21.12
CA GLU A 134 -37.71 -14.84 22.47
C GLU A 134 -37.75 -16.37 22.44
N SER A 135 -36.95 -17.01 23.28
CA SER A 135 -36.94 -18.46 23.48
C SER A 135 -37.08 -18.81 24.95
N ASP A 136 -37.43 -20.06 25.27
CA ASP A 136 -37.57 -20.56 26.63
C ASP A 136 -36.33 -20.37 27.50
N GLY A 137 -35.17 -20.07 26.87
CA GLY A 137 -33.88 -19.81 27.56
C GLY A 137 -33.53 -18.33 27.71
N GLY A 138 -34.35 -17.39 27.21
CA GLY A 138 -34.11 -15.95 27.26
C GLY A 138 -34.23 -15.26 25.88
N VAL A 139 -33.81 -14.02 25.84
CA VAL A 139 -33.84 -13.19 24.62
C VAL A 139 -32.50 -13.40 23.86
N ASN A 140 -32.60 -13.85 22.62
CA ASN A 140 -31.46 -14.02 21.73
C ASN A 140 -31.54 -13.04 20.56
N LYS A 141 -30.39 -12.59 20.07
CA LYS A 141 -30.29 -11.75 18.88
C LYS A 141 -29.79 -12.59 17.70
N GLU A 142 -30.50 -12.49 16.61
CA GLU A 142 -30.13 -13.12 15.34
C GLU A 142 -29.82 -12.04 14.31
N TYR A 143 -28.76 -12.30 13.52
CA TYR A 143 -28.32 -11.40 12.47
C TYR A 143 -28.43 -12.09 11.11
N THR A 144 -29.08 -11.42 10.17
CA THR A 144 -29.21 -11.88 8.79
C THR A 144 -28.77 -10.80 7.82
N ILE A 145 -28.37 -11.19 6.62
CA ILE A 145 -28.08 -10.27 5.51
C ILE A 145 -29.08 -10.55 4.40
N ALA A 146 -29.80 -9.50 3.96
CA ALA A 146 -30.71 -9.59 2.86
C ALA A 146 -29.95 -9.81 1.55
N VAL A 147 -30.35 -10.84 0.79
CA VAL A 147 -29.79 -11.20 -0.52
C VAL A 147 -30.92 -11.32 -1.55
N HIS A 148 -30.55 -11.45 -2.83
CA HIS A 148 -31.56 -11.66 -3.86
C HIS A 148 -32.32 -12.99 -3.61
N GLY A 149 -33.62 -12.87 -3.34
CA GLY A 149 -34.50 -14.01 -3.12
C GLY A 149 -34.57 -14.55 -1.69
N GLY A 150 -33.96 -13.88 -0.70
CA GLY A 150 -34.04 -14.31 0.70
C GLY A 150 -33.07 -13.63 1.63
N GLU A 151 -32.71 -14.33 2.70
CA GLU A 151 -31.81 -13.86 3.73
C GLU A 151 -30.76 -14.93 4.06
N VAL A 152 -29.57 -14.51 4.43
CA VAL A 152 -28.48 -15.37 4.89
C VAL A 152 -28.17 -15.07 6.34
N ARG A 153 -28.35 -16.06 7.22
CA ARG A 153 -27.95 -15.93 8.63
C ARG A 153 -26.44 -15.84 8.75
N VAL A 154 -25.98 -14.92 9.61
CA VAL A 154 -24.55 -14.68 9.86
C VAL A 154 -24.23 -14.76 11.36
N ASP A 155 -23.05 -15.27 11.67
CA ASP A 155 -22.55 -15.31 13.04
C ASP A 155 -21.97 -13.93 13.40
N ASN A 156 -22.33 -13.43 14.58
CA ASN A 156 -21.72 -12.25 15.17
C ASN A 156 -20.58 -12.69 16.09
N TYR A 157 -19.35 -12.29 15.75
CA TYR A 157 -18.16 -12.64 16.50
C TYR A 157 -17.86 -11.57 17.58
N ASN A 158 -17.29 -11.96 18.70
CA ASN A 158 -16.81 -11.00 19.69
C ASN A 158 -15.57 -10.29 19.18
N SER A 159 -15.55 -8.96 19.28
CA SER A 159 -14.39 -8.12 18.95
C SER A 159 -13.98 -7.26 20.14
N ASP A 160 -12.67 -6.96 20.25
CA ASP A 160 -12.15 -6.03 21.25
C ASP A 160 -12.31 -4.58 20.73
N GLU A 161 -13.27 -3.87 21.30
CA GLU A 161 -13.62 -2.50 20.91
C GLU A 161 -12.55 -1.47 21.31
N SER A 162 -11.74 -1.78 22.31
CA SER A 162 -10.75 -0.83 22.85
C SER A 162 -9.71 -0.38 21.82
N ARG A 163 -9.51 -1.18 20.77
CA ARG A 163 -8.55 -0.93 19.69
C ARG A 163 -8.98 0.16 18.71
N PHE A 164 -10.25 0.58 18.75
CA PHE A 164 -10.82 1.49 17.76
C PHE A 164 -11.13 2.88 18.31
N ASN A 165 -10.73 3.20 19.52
CA ASN A 165 -11.00 4.48 20.19
C ASN A 165 -10.05 5.59 19.70
N HIS A 166 -9.94 5.78 18.38
CA HIS A 166 -9.20 6.88 17.79
C HIS A 166 -10.17 7.90 17.20
N THR A 167 -9.98 9.14 17.58
CA THR A 167 -10.74 10.29 17.09
C THR A 167 -9.81 11.24 16.34
N TYR A 168 -10.37 11.97 15.39
CA TYR A 168 -9.70 13.11 14.78
C TYR A 168 -9.49 14.19 15.84
N ASP A 169 -8.26 14.69 15.93
CA ASP A 169 -7.87 15.75 16.86
C ASP A 169 -6.91 16.74 16.19
N ASP A 170 -6.51 17.78 16.92
CA ASP A 170 -5.61 18.82 16.43
C ASP A 170 -4.18 18.32 16.12
N SER A 171 -3.86 17.05 16.40
CA SER A 171 -2.57 16.45 16.06
C SER A 171 -2.40 16.23 14.55
N TYR A 172 -3.52 16.20 13.78
CA TYR A 172 -3.52 16.11 12.32
C TYR A 172 -3.27 17.48 11.68
N SER A 173 -2.12 18.07 11.96
CA SER A 173 -1.76 19.44 11.58
C SER A 173 -1.20 19.57 10.17
N ASN A 174 -0.77 18.49 9.56
CA ASN A 174 -0.17 18.49 8.23
C ASN A 174 -1.18 17.95 7.21
N THR A 175 -1.25 18.58 6.04
CA THR A 175 -2.11 18.16 4.95
C THR A 175 -1.32 18.09 3.65
N SER A 176 -1.67 17.14 2.79
CA SER A 176 -1.16 17.04 1.43
C SER A 176 -2.32 16.82 0.47
N ASN A 177 -2.19 17.36 -0.74
CA ASN A 177 -3.14 17.01 -1.80
C ASN A 177 -3.03 15.51 -2.09
N ARG A 178 -4.18 14.84 -2.12
CA ARG A 178 -4.28 13.39 -2.27
C ARG A 178 -3.63 12.86 -3.55
N GLU A 179 -3.90 13.50 -4.69
CA GLU A 179 -3.37 13.06 -5.99
C GLU A 179 -1.85 13.21 -6.05
N ASN A 180 -1.33 14.34 -5.55
CA ASN A 180 0.10 14.58 -5.44
C ASN A 180 0.77 13.52 -4.58
N LEU A 181 0.25 13.29 -3.37
CA LEU A 181 0.81 12.29 -2.44
C LEU A 181 0.84 10.89 -3.07
N ILE A 182 -0.24 10.49 -3.73
CA ILE A 182 -0.30 9.19 -4.44
C ILE A 182 0.70 9.14 -5.58
N SER A 183 0.86 10.22 -6.34
CA SER A 183 1.85 10.31 -7.43
C SER A 183 3.26 10.14 -6.90
N TYR A 184 3.62 10.82 -5.80
CA TYR A 184 4.91 10.70 -5.14
C TYR A 184 5.18 9.28 -4.64
N ILE A 185 4.18 8.68 -3.97
CA ILE A 185 4.27 7.30 -3.49
C ILE A 185 4.45 6.31 -4.64
N LYS A 186 3.66 6.42 -5.71
CA LYS A 186 3.78 5.54 -6.89
C LYS A 186 5.18 5.59 -7.50
N ARG A 187 5.81 6.76 -7.55
CA ARG A 187 7.16 6.93 -8.09
C ARG A 187 8.21 6.17 -7.27
N LEU A 188 8.10 6.17 -5.94
CA LEU A 188 9.03 5.49 -5.05
C LEU A 188 8.64 4.04 -4.74
N PHE A 189 7.40 3.66 -5.02
CA PHE A 189 6.83 2.37 -4.62
C PHE A 189 7.58 1.18 -5.26
N ASN A 190 7.85 1.24 -6.55
CA ASN A 190 8.56 0.17 -7.26
C ASN A 190 9.99 -0.03 -6.73
N TYR A 191 10.65 1.07 -6.38
CA TYR A 191 11.96 1.02 -5.73
C TYR A 191 11.88 0.28 -4.39
N SER A 192 10.94 0.63 -3.55
CA SER A 192 10.82 0.05 -2.22
C SER A 192 10.39 -1.42 -2.22
N GLN A 193 9.60 -1.87 -3.21
CA GLN A 193 9.20 -3.28 -3.34
C GLN A 193 10.38 -4.21 -3.63
N THR A 194 11.34 -3.74 -4.44
CA THR A 194 12.45 -4.56 -4.93
C THR A 194 13.64 -4.59 -3.99
N ALA A 195 13.74 -3.63 -3.09
CA ALA A 195 14.95 -3.41 -2.29
C ALA A 195 15.05 -4.22 -0.97
N GLY A 196 14.08 -5.07 -0.63
CA GLY A 196 14.12 -5.98 0.53
C GLY A 196 14.35 -5.32 1.93
N GLY A 197 13.88 -5.94 2.99
CA GLY A 197 14.24 -5.55 4.36
C GLY A 197 13.81 -4.14 4.81
N ARG A 198 14.76 -3.23 5.03
CA ARG A 198 14.52 -1.87 5.56
C ARG A 198 13.79 -0.94 4.61
N SER A 199 13.80 -1.21 3.32
CA SER A 199 13.14 -0.42 2.28
C SER A 199 11.61 -0.52 2.26
N ARG A 200 11.03 -1.27 3.17
CA ARG A 200 9.56 -1.35 3.30
C ARG A 200 8.91 -0.08 3.84
N PHE A 201 9.69 0.97 4.12
CA PHE A 201 9.21 2.24 4.65
C PHE A 201 9.57 3.39 3.73
N LEU A 202 8.61 4.29 3.51
CA LEU A 202 8.85 5.63 3.00
C LEU A 202 8.93 6.58 4.19
N SER A 203 9.97 7.40 4.23
CA SER A 203 10.17 8.43 5.26
C SER A 203 9.80 9.79 4.68
N PHE A 204 8.87 10.48 5.31
CA PHE A 204 8.38 11.81 4.95
C PHE A 204 8.97 12.81 5.95
N LYS A 205 9.58 13.87 5.47
CA LYS A 205 10.11 14.94 6.32
C LYS A 205 10.27 16.23 5.53
N ASP A 206 9.89 17.35 6.12
CA ASP A 206 9.88 18.64 5.45
C ASP A 206 9.20 18.55 4.08
N ASN A 207 9.86 18.89 3.00
CA ASN A 207 9.38 18.74 1.62
C ASN A 207 9.95 17.51 0.90
N THR A 208 10.34 16.48 1.62
CA THR A 208 11.02 15.33 1.02
C THR A 208 10.41 13.98 1.42
N ILE A 209 10.42 13.05 0.47
CA ILE A 209 10.12 11.64 0.70
C ILE A 209 11.38 10.84 0.39
N THR A 210 11.79 9.99 1.33
CA THR A 210 13.01 9.19 1.20
C THR A 210 12.71 7.72 1.35
N VAL A 211 13.34 6.90 0.52
CA VAL A 211 13.36 5.45 0.64
C VAL A 211 14.81 4.97 0.69
N GLU A 212 15.11 4.04 1.57
CA GLU A 212 16.46 3.53 1.78
C GLU A 212 16.47 2.00 1.77
N SER A 213 17.50 1.42 1.17
CA SER A 213 17.86 0.02 1.30
C SER A 213 19.30 -0.08 1.82
N TYR A 214 19.84 -1.30 1.94
CA TYR A 214 21.20 -1.49 2.42
C TYR A 214 22.26 -0.76 1.58
N ASN A 215 22.06 -0.70 0.26
CA ASN A 215 23.06 -0.20 -0.67
C ASN A 215 22.58 1.02 -1.47
N ASN A 216 21.34 1.40 -1.35
CA ASN A 216 20.72 2.42 -2.19
C ASN A 216 19.84 3.35 -1.38
N LYS A 217 19.80 4.60 -1.82
CA LYS A 217 18.87 5.62 -1.30
C LYS A 217 18.26 6.37 -2.46
N ALA A 218 16.98 6.68 -2.38
CA ALA A 218 16.33 7.63 -3.27
C ALA A 218 15.57 8.66 -2.44
N LYS A 219 15.66 9.92 -2.85
CA LYS A 219 15.00 11.08 -2.25
C LYS A 219 14.20 11.78 -3.32
N LEU A 220 12.93 12.04 -3.05
CA LEU A 220 12.04 12.83 -3.89
C LEU A 220 11.80 14.18 -3.20
N THR A 221 11.96 15.27 -3.90
CA THR A 221 11.56 16.59 -3.44
C THR A 221 10.12 16.85 -3.89
N CYS A 222 9.29 17.32 -2.98
CA CYS A 222 7.86 17.54 -3.16
C CYS A 222 7.52 19.01 -2.94
N ASP A 223 6.38 19.44 -3.46
CA ASP A 223 5.82 20.76 -3.17
C ASP A 223 5.15 20.81 -1.79
N ASP A 224 4.73 19.66 -1.27
CA ASP A 224 4.09 19.52 0.04
C ASP A 224 5.12 19.56 1.18
N ASN A 225 4.70 20.05 2.36
CA ASN A 225 5.50 20.04 3.57
C ASN A 225 4.95 19.05 4.59
N PHE A 226 5.74 18.04 4.93
CA PHE A 226 5.39 16.96 5.85
C PHE A 226 5.79 17.21 7.31
N GLY A 227 6.26 18.41 7.64
CA GLY A 227 6.61 18.81 9.01
C GLY A 227 7.77 18.03 9.62
N SER A 228 7.65 17.69 10.91
CA SER A 228 8.69 16.99 11.68
C SER A 228 9.04 15.59 11.19
N GLY A 229 8.20 15.04 10.35
CA GLY A 229 8.42 13.78 9.68
C GLY A 229 7.72 12.57 10.32
N PHE A 230 7.42 11.61 9.47
CA PHE A 230 6.80 10.33 9.82
C PHE A 230 7.24 9.24 8.83
N ARG A 231 6.92 7.99 9.14
CA ARG A 231 7.17 6.86 8.23
C ARG A 231 5.87 6.15 7.87
N LEU A 232 5.73 5.79 6.60
CA LEU A 232 4.68 4.91 6.12
C LEU A 232 5.28 3.58 5.68
N HIS A 233 4.69 2.49 6.13
CA HIS A 233 4.98 1.17 5.60
C HIS A 233 4.36 1.04 4.19
N LEU A 234 4.96 0.21 3.32
CA LEU A 234 4.43 -0.02 1.96
C LEU A 234 2.97 -0.47 1.94
N ALA A 235 2.53 -1.23 2.94
CA ALA A 235 1.14 -1.61 3.04
C ALA A 235 0.22 -0.41 3.30
N ASP A 236 0.68 0.60 4.08
CA ASP A 236 -0.07 1.84 4.30
C ASP A 236 -0.16 2.64 2.99
N CYS A 237 0.90 2.63 2.18
CA CYS A 237 0.90 3.25 0.85
C CYS A 237 -0.11 2.57 -0.10
N LYS A 238 -0.28 1.24 -0.02
CA LYS A 238 -1.33 0.52 -0.76
C LYS A 238 -2.73 0.92 -0.28
N LEU A 239 -2.91 1.09 1.03
CA LEU A 239 -4.17 1.57 1.58
C LEU A 239 -4.51 2.96 1.05
N LEU A 240 -3.55 3.90 1.05
CA LEU A 240 -3.77 5.24 0.48
C LEU A 240 -4.24 5.19 -0.97
N ALA A 241 -3.67 4.30 -1.78
CA ALA A 241 -4.10 4.13 -3.16
C ALA A 241 -5.55 3.62 -3.27
N LEU A 242 -6.00 2.78 -2.35
CA LEU A 242 -7.41 2.33 -2.28
C LEU A 242 -8.35 3.44 -1.80
N LEU A 243 -7.93 4.24 -0.81
CA LEU A 243 -8.70 5.38 -0.32
C LEU A 243 -8.87 6.46 -1.40
N SER A 244 -7.98 6.50 -2.39
CA SER A 244 -8.06 7.44 -3.50
C SER A 244 -9.29 7.26 -4.39
N ASN A 245 -9.93 6.11 -4.35
CA ASN A 245 -11.11 5.80 -5.14
C ASN A 245 -12.42 6.17 -4.42
N SER A 246 -12.35 6.66 -3.19
CA SER A 246 -13.53 7.14 -2.45
C SER A 246 -13.82 8.60 -2.80
N ASP A 247 -15.08 8.98 -2.86
CA ASP A 247 -15.56 10.35 -3.15
C ASP A 247 -15.20 11.37 -2.03
N SER A 248 -14.39 10.99 -1.06
CA SER A 248 -14.08 11.74 0.14
C SER A 248 -12.83 12.62 -0.03
N GLY A 249 -13.06 13.89 -0.29
CA GLY A 249 -12.10 15.00 -0.10
C GLY A 249 -10.78 14.96 -0.91
N ASP A 250 -10.26 16.14 -1.26
CA ASP A 250 -9.03 16.28 -2.05
C ASP A 250 -7.74 16.24 -1.21
N ASN A 251 -7.85 16.23 0.13
CA ASN A 251 -6.71 16.30 1.03
C ASN A 251 -6.62 15.10 1.96
N ILE A 252 -5.40 14.69 2.24
CA ILE A 252 -5.04 13.73 3.29
C ILE A 252 -4.35 14.49 4.40
N SER A 253 -4.86 14.36 5.63
CA SER A 253 -4.24 14.90 6.83
C SER A 253 -3.44 13.82 7.55
N PHE A 254 -2.35 14.19 8.19
CA PHE A 254 -1.50 13.26 8.94
C PHE A 254 -0.89 13.92 10.18
N ASN A 255 -0.58 13.09 11.16
CA ASN A 255 0.06 13.50 12.39
C ASN A 255 1.52 13.00 12.46
N ALA A 256 2.25 13.40 13.50
CA ALA A 256 3.65 13.02 13.72
C ALA A 256 3.88 11.50 13.89
N ARG A 257 2.83 10.74 14.22
CA ARG A 257 2.89 9.27 14.30
C ARG A 257 2.75 8.60 12.93
N GLY A 258 2.32 9.37 11.92
CA GLY A 258 1.98 8.88 10.60
C GLY A 258 0.59 8.22 10.55
N ASP A 259 -0.30 8.53 11.48
CA ASP A 259 -1.71 8.23 11.33
C ASP A 259 -2.28 9.15 10.25
N LEU A 260 -3.24 8.65 9.49
CA LEU A 260 -3.77 9.31 8.31
C LEU A 260 -5.28 9.52 8.45
N TYR A 261 -5.75 10.64 7.95
CA TYR A 261 -7.16 10.94 7.82
C TYR A 261 -7.48 11.42 6.40
N CYS A 262 -8.47 10.79 5.80
CA CYS A 262 -8.95 11.13 4.46
C CYS A 262 -10.47 11.15 4.46
N GLY A 263 -11.07 12.32 4.70
CA GLY A 263 -12.50 12.55 4.67
C GLY A 263 -13.32 11.71 5.65
N ASP A 264 -13.63 10.49 5.28
CA ASP A 264 -14.44 9.55 6.06
C ASP A 264 -13.62 8.37 6.64
N THR A 265 -12.31 8.36 6.40
CA THR A 265 -11.47 7.22 6.73
C THR A 265 -10.24 7.61 7.54
N PHE A 266 -10.03 6.91 8.63
CA PHE A 266 -8.83 6.99 9.46
C PHE A 266 -7.98 5.74 9.28
N VAL A 267 -6.66 5.92 9.16
CA VAL A 267 -5.67 4.86 9.28
C VAL A 267 -4.77 5.21 10.45
N PHE A 268 -4.79 4.43 11.49
CA PHE A 268 -3.98 4.65 12.69
C PHE A 268 -3.03 3.48 12.94
N LYS A 269 -1.89 3.77 13.56
CA LYS A 269 -0.87 2.79 13.90
C LYS A 269 -0.94 2.41 15.36
N THR A 270 -0.91 1.11 15.65
CA THR A 270 -0.83 0.62 17.02
C THR A 270 0.56 0.85 17.61
N GLU A 271 1.60 0.88 16.76
CA GLU A 271 2.98 1.18 17.15
C GLU A 271 3.47 2.43 16.42
N ALA A 272 4.01 3.39 17.17
CA ALA A 272 4.69 4.54 16.58
C ALA A 272 6.04 4.09 16.00
N PHE A 273 6.20 4.20 14.69
CA PHE A 273 7.51 4.04 14.06
C PHE A 273 8.28 5.35 14.22
N THR A 274 9.12 5.43 15.25
CA THR A 274 10.05 6.55 15.40
C THR A 274 11.04 6.56 14.24
N LEU A 275 11.33 7.76 13.73
CA LEU A 275 12.47 7.98 12.85
C LEU A 275 13.74 7.69 13.66
N GLU A 276 14.21 6.44 13.67
CA GLU A 276 15.58 6.20 14.13
C GLU A 276 16.51 6.92 13.15
N ASP A 277 17.18 7.95 13.65
CA ASP A 277 18.31 8.56 12.96
C ASP A 277 19.41 7.51 12.85
N ASN A 278 19.45 6.81 11.72
CA ASN A 278 20.55 5.91 11.39
C ASN A 278 21.77 6.76 11.07
N SER A 279 22.45 7.23 12.12
CA SER A 279 23.63 8.08 12.06
C SER A 279 24.79 7.52 11.23
N ILE A 280 24.84 6.18 11.07
CA ILE A 280 25.87 5.50 10.26
C ILE A 280 25.64 5.74 8.76
N GLN A 281 24.39 5.76 8.28
CA GLN A 281 24.12 6.01 6.86
C GLN A 281 24.25 7.49 6.50
N GLN A 282 23.85 8.41 7.38
CA GLN A 282 24.09 9.85 7.16
C GLN A 282 25.57 10.18 6.99
N SER A 283 26.47 9.48 7.69
CA SER A 283 27.93 9.73 7.60
C SER A 283 28.52 9.35 6.23
N VAL A 284 27.99 8.34 5.57
CA VAL A 284 28.44 7.90 4.24
C VAL A 284 27.90 8.79 3.14
N TYR A 285 26.59 9.09 3.19
CA TYR A 285 25.95 9.97 2.19
C TYR A 285 26.35 11.45 2.29
N GLY A 286 26.71 11.93 3.48
CA GLY A 286 27.15 13.31 3.71
C GLY A 286 28.62 13.60 3.37
N ARG A 287 29.44 12.57 3.12
CA ARG A 287 30.87 12.71 2.82
C ARG A 287 31.21 12.77 1.33
N MET A 288 30.19 12.64 0.48
CA MET A 288 30.44 12.62 -0.97
C MET A 288 30.80 14.02 -1.50
N VAL A 289 32.08 14.30 -1.57
CA VAL A 289 32.59 15.32 -2.49
C VAL A 289 32.58 14.67 -3.87
N VAL A 290 31.67 15.10 -4.72
CA VAL A 290 31.50 14.52 -6.05
C VAL A 290 32.06 15.49 -7.07
N ASP A 291 33.24 15.21 -7.56
CA ASP A 291 33.91 16.06 -8.53
C ASP A 291 33.59 15.68 -9.99
N ASN A 292 33.21 14.41 -10.24
CA ASN A 292 32.94 13.91 -11.59
C ASN A 292 31.46 13.83 -11.87
N LYS A 293 30.98 14.52 -12.89
CA LYS A 293 29.57 14.55 -13.29
C LYS A 293 29.41 14.63 -14.81
N CYS A 294 28.28 14.11 -15.28
CA CYS A 294 27.81 14.28 -16.66
C CYS A 294 26.30 14.15 -16.71
N ASP A 295 25.69 14.76 -17.70
CA ASP A 295 24.29 14.54 -18.00
C ASP A 295 24.14 13.32 -18.92
N VAL A 296 23.22 12.44 -18.59
CA VAL A 296 23.00 11.18 -19.30
C VAL A 296 21.57 11.03 -19.76
N SER A 297 21.39 10.46 -20.95
CA SER A 297 20.08 10.02 -21.41
C SER A 297 19.62 8.85 -20.58
N LEU A 298 18.50 9.01 -19.88
CA LEU A 298 17.91 7.95 -19.04
C LEU A 298 17.37 6.80 -19.89
N ASP A 299 16.89 7.06 -21.12
CA ASP A 299 16.45 5.99 -22.01
C ASP A 299 17.64 5.12 -22.45
N HIS A 300 18.77 5.73 -22.82
CA HIS A 300 19.98 4.98 -23.17
C HIS A 300 20.52 4.20 -21.96
N LEU A 301 20.59 4.83 -20.80
CA LEU A 301 21.04 4.15 -19.57
C LEU A 301 20.12 2.98 -19.20
N ARG A 302 18.79 3.12 -19.30
CA ARG A 302 17.84 2.01 -19.08
C ARG A 302 18.11 0.83 -20.01
N LYS A 303 18.31 1.07 -21.30
CA LYS A 303 18.61 0.01 -22.28
C LYS A 303 19.89 -0.75 -21.93
N ILE A 304 20.96 -0.05 -21.54
CA ILE A 304 22.21 -0.68 -21.13
C ILE A 304 22.02 -1.53 -19.84
N ILE A 305 21.33 -0.98 -18.85
CA ILE A 305 21.09 -1.68 -17.60
C ILE A 305 20.16 -2.88 -17.79
N ASP A 306 19.13 -2.77 -18.62
CA ASP A 306 18.26 -3.90 -18.94
C ASP A 306 19.05 -5.00 -19.69
N LEU A 307 19.96 -4.61 -20.59
CA LEU A 307 20.87 -5.56 -21.21
C LEU A 307 21.74 -6.28 -20.17
N ALA A 308 22.35 -5.55 -19.23
CA ALA A 308 23.17 -6.11 -18.17
C ALA A 308 22.40 -7.06 -17.24
N CYS A 309 21.10 -6.79 -16.98
CA CYS A 309 20.27 -7.64 -16.15
C CYS A 309 19.75 -8.90 -16.84
N ASN A 310 19.57 -8.87 -18.17
CA ASN A 310 18.87 -9.92 -18.92
C ASN A 310 19.76 -10.77 -19.83
N LEU A 311 21.03 -10.38 -20.06
CA LEU A 311 21.94 -11.21 -20.86
C LEU A 311 22.27 -12.51 -20.11
N PRO A 312 22.19 -13.68 -20.77
CA PRO A 312 22.67 -14.93 -20.21
C PRO A 312 24.14 -14.82 -19.80
N GLU A 313 24.48 -15.44 -18.65
CA GLU A 313 25.85 -15.51 -18.14
C GLU A 313 26.45 -14.20 -17.60
N THR A 314 25.69 -13.10 -17.51
CA THR A 314 26.13 -11.91 -16.76
C THR A 314 26.17 -12.22 -15.28
N THR A 315 27.11 -11.60 -14.57
CA THR A 315 27.18 -11.66 -13.10
C THR A 315 26.12 -10.74 -12.45
N GLY A 316 25.42 -9.92 -13.24
CA GLY A 316 24.57 -8.84 -12.78
C GLY A 316 25.36 -7.63 -12.26
N ASP A 317 26.68 -7.63 -12.51
CA ASP A 317 27.58 -6.53 -12.14
C ASP A 317 27.96 -5.73 -13.37
N ILE A 318 28.16 -4.44 -13.17
CA ILE A 318 28.70 -3.51 -14.16
C ILE A 318 29.83 -2.70 -13.56
N ASN A 319 30.75 -2.26 -14.41
CA ASN A 319 31.76 -1.28 -14.05
C ASN A 319 31.48 0.04 -14.75
N VAL A 320 31.36 1.11 -14.00
CA VAL A 320 31.15 2.46 -14.55
C VAL A 320 32.49 3.19 -14.53
N THR A 321 32.94 3.65 -15.66
CA THR A 321 34.23 4.36 -15.79
C THR A 321 33.99 5.75 -16.37
N PHE A 322 34.61 6.74 -15.72
CA PHE A 322 34.68 8.12 -16.17
C PHE A 322 36.06 8.41 -16.78
N GLY A 323 36.08 9.04 -17.93
CA GLY A 323 37.24 9.53 -18.64
C GLY A 323 36.82 10.63 -19.60
N ASP A 324 37.43 10.71 -20.79
CA ASP A 324 36.99 11.60 -21.87
C ASP A 324 35.54 11.29 -22.30
N SER A 325 35.04 10.11 -21.96
CA SER A 325 33.67 9.68 -22.11
C SER A 325 33.28 8.76 -20.95
N VAL A 326 31.99 8.66 -20.65
CA VAL A 326 31.49 7.71 -19.68
C VAL A 326 31.23 6.36 -20.36
N SER A 327 31.69 5.28 -19.76
CA SER A 327 31.45 3.94 -20.26
C SER A 327 30.93 2.99 -19.18
N ILE A 328 30.10 2.05 -19.59
CA ILE A 328 29.59 0.97 -18.76
C ILE A 328 30.10 -0.34 -19.31
N GLU A 329 30.87 -1.05 -18.51
CA GLU A 329 31.34 -2.40 -18.82
C GLU A 329 30.39 -3.40 -18.17
N ILE A 330 29.75 -4.24 -18.98
CA ILE A 330 28.90 -5.35 -18.52
C ILE A 330 29.80 -6.55 -18.27
N VAL A 331 29.85 -7.03 -17.04
CA VAL A 331 30.68 -8.15 -16.63
C VAL A 331 29.96 -9.47 -16.90
N SER A 332 30.57 -10.36 -17.70
CA SER A 332 30.03 -11.69 -17.94
C SER A 332 31.09 -12.78 -17.82
N ARG A 333 30.67 -14.05 -17.68
CA ARG A 333 31.58 -15.22 -17.57
C ARG A 333 32.38 -15.49 -18.85
N ARG A 334 31.89 -15.00 -20.00
CA ARG A 334 32.54 -15.22 -21.31
C ARG A 334 33.37 -14.04 -21.80
N GLY A 335 33.41 -12.97 -21.05
CA GLY A 335 34.11 -11.75 -21.42
C GLY A 335 33.25 -10.51 -21.16
N ASN A 336 33.90 -9.36 -21.09
CA ASN A 336 33.25 -8.12 -20.76
C ASN A 336 32.85 -7.37 -22.04
N SER A 337 31.70 -6.71 -22.00
CA SER A 337 31.22 -5.84 -23.08
C SER A 337 31.26 -4.40 -22.60
N VAL A 338 31.94 -3.53 -23.31
CA VAL A 338 32.03 -2.11 -22.98
C VAL A 338 31.11 -1.31 -23.90
N ILE A 339 30.20 -0.55 -23.30
CA ILE A 339 29.26 0.31 -24.01
C ILE A 339 29.52 1.76 -23.57
N LYS A 340 29.73 2.65 -24.53
CA LYS A 340 29.80 4.08 -24.26
C LYS A 340 28.42 4.62 -23.96
N LEU A 341 28.31 5.40 -22.88
CA LEU A 341 27.08 6.10 -22.54
C LEU A 341 27.02 7.42 -23.31
N ASP A 342 25.86 7.75 -23.85
CA ASP A 342 25.59 9.07 -24.41
C ASP A 342 25.56 10.08 -23.26
N ALA A 343 26.66 10.73 -23.02
CA ALA A 343 26.87 11.68 -21.93
C ALA A 343 27.17 13.07 -22.50
N LEU A 344 26.53 14.06 -21.93
CA LEU A 344 26.73 15.47 -22.19
C LEU A 344 27.41 16.14 -20.99
N ASP A 345 28.09 17.24 -21.22
CA ASP A 345 28.70 18.08 -20.18
C ASP A 345 29.57 17.32 -19.18
N VAL A 346 30.38 16.41 -19.68
CA VAL A 346 31.33 15.63 -18.85
C VAL A 346 32.34 16.56 -18.21
N SER A 347 32.39 16.59 -16.91
CA SER A 347 33.27 17.43 -16.12
C SER A 347 33.80 16.75 -14.85
N GLY A 348 34.98 17.14 -14.37
CA GLY A 348 35.53 16.70 -13.11
C GLY A 348 36.98 16.21 -13.21
N ILE A 349 37.47 15.63 -12.09
CA ILE A 349 38.78 15.02 -11.97
C ILE A 349 38.66 13.53 -12.22
N PHE A 350 39.25 13.01 -13.29
CA PHE A 350 39.01 11.64 -13.81
C PHE A 350 39.83 10.52 -13.12
N ASP A 351 40.46 10.75 -11.99
CA ASP A 351 41.34 9.81 -11.30
C ASP A 351 40.64 8.70 -10.49
N ILE A 352 39.31 8.61 -10.56
CA ILE A 352 38.56 7.64 -9.75
C ILE A 352 38.65 6.22 -10.33
N GLY A 353 39.01 6.08 -11.59
CA GLY A 353 39.04 4.77 -12.27
C GLY A 353 37.64 4.20 -12.52
N SER A 354 37.52 2.91 -12.35
CA SER A 354 36.28 2.15 -12.56
C SER A 354 35.63 1.78 -11.25
N ILE A 355 34.30 1.92 -11.15
CA ILE A 355 33.52 1.54 -9.96
C ILE A 355 32.59 0.38 -10.31
N SER A 356 32.72 -0.71 -9.55
CA SER A 356 31.85 -1.89 -9.71
C SER A 356 30.55 -1.74 -8.94
N MET A 357 29.44 -2.02 -9.61
CA MET A 357 28.08 -1.83 -9.11
C MET A 357 27.15 -2.97 -9.51
N SER A 358 26.04 -3.13 -8.79
CA SER A 358 24.97 -4.03 -9.20
C SER A 358 24.07 -3.36 -10.25
N ALA A 359 23.91 -3.98 -11.41
CA ALA A 359 22.98 -3.52 -12.44
C ALA A 359 21.53 -3.47 -11.91
N ASN A 360 21.14 -4.45 -11.09
CA ASN A 360 19.82 -4.46 -10.46
C ASN A 360 19.61 -3.27 -9.51
N ALA A 361 20.65 -2.84 -8.78
CA ALA A 361 20.55 -1.67 -7.91
C ALA A 361 20.30 -0.39 -8.74
N ILE A 362 20.99 -0.23 -9.87
CA ILE A 362 20.77 0.91 -10.76
C ILE A 362 19.38 0.82 -11.40
N LYS A 363 18.94 -0.36 -11.83
CA LYS A 363 17.58 -0.57 -12.37
C LYS A 363 16.50 -0.12 -11.40
N GLN A 364 16.65 -0.46 -10.13
CA GLN A 364 15.73 -0.02 -9.07
C GLN A 364 15.70 1.49 -8.96
N VAL A 365 16.85 2.14 -8.92
CA VAL A 365 16.94 3.60 -8.88
C VAL A 365 16.33 4.23 -10.13
N LEU A 366 16.58 3.71 -11.31
CA LEU A 366 16.03 4.21 -12.56
C LEU A 366 14.49 4.22 -12.59
N SER A 367 13.86 3.33 -11.83
CA SER A 367 12.39 3.32 -11.71
C SER A 367 11.82 4.60 -11.07
N THR A 368 12.61 5.30 -10.25
CA THR A 368 12.20 6.56 -9.62
C THR A 368 12.23 7.74 -10.59
N PHE A 369 12.96 7.60 -11.71
CA PHE A 369 13.10 8.61 -12.75
C PHE A 369 12.09 8.45 -13.90
N ASN A 370 11.01 7.72 -13.73
CA ASN A 370 10.00 7.58 -14.76
C ASN A 370 9.38 8.94 -15.12
N GLY A 371 9.31 9.23 -16.42
CA GLY A 371 8.83 10.49 -16.96
C GLY A 371 9.89 11.59 -17.09
N PHE A 372 11.17 11.26 -16.85
CA PHE A 372 12.31 12.15 -17.14
C PHE A 372 13.19 11.57 -18.23
N ASP A 373 13.78 12.46 -19.03
CA ASP A 373 14.64 12.07 -20.17
C ASP A 373 16.12 12.14 -19.82
N ILE A 374 16.49 13.05 -18.93
CA ILE A 374 17.88 13.34 -18.56
C ILE A 374 18.03 13.32 -17.04
N ALA A 375 19.19 12.85 -16.59
CA ALA A 375 19.65 12.99 -15.20
C ALA A 375 21.15 13.24 -15.19
N THR A 376 21.62 13.92 -14.13
CA THR A 376 23.05 14.10 -13.87
C THR A 376 23.58 12.87 -13.16
N LEU A 377 24.47 12.15 -13.81
CA LEU A 377 25.25 11.05 -13.23
C LEU A 377 26.50 11.62 -12.56
N ARG A 378 26.71 11.26 -11.29
CA ARG A 378 27.90 11.65 -10.53
C ARG A 378 28.62 10.41 -10.02
N LEU A 379 29.92 10.40 -10.13
CA LEU A 379 30.79 9.31 -9.68
C LEU A 379 31.64 9.76 -8.50
N SER A 380 31.71 8.96 -7.46
CA SER A 380 32.59 9.14 -6.30
C SER A 380 33.30 7.83 -5.95
N LEU A 381 34.27 7.90 -5.05
CA LEU A 381 34.98 6.70 -4.55
C LEU A 381 34.06 5.68 -3.88
N ASP A 382 32.90 6.10 -3.38
CA ASP A 382 31.99 5.28 -2.60
C ASP A 382 30.78 4.78 -3.37
N GLY A 383 30.52 5.34 -4.58
CA GLY A 383 29.37 4.94 -5.38
C GLY A 383 29.00 5.92 -6.48
N VAL A 384 27.78 5.79 -6.95
CA VAL A 384 27.20 6.58 -8.04
C VAL A 384 25.94 7.27 -7.55
N SER A 385 25.74 8.55 -7.87
CA SER A 385 24.44 9.18 -7.77
C SER A 385 23.83 9.49 -9.14
N LEU A 386 22.50 9.45 -9.20
CA LEU A 386 21.69 9.96 -10.29
C LEU A 386 20.78 11.03 -9.72
N ASP A 387 20.82 12.22 -10.28
CA ASP A 387 20.14 13.38 -9.74
C ASP A 387 19.45 14.18 -10.85
N ASN A 388 18.30 14.75 -10.53
CA ASN A 388 17.68 15.85 -11.28
C ASN A 388 17.03 16.83 -10.28
N GLU A 389 16.26 17.78 -10.75
CA GLU A 389 15.63 18.81 -9.89
C GLU A 389 14.66 18.20 -8.85
N VAL A 390 14.06 17.04 -9.14
CA VAL A 390 13.00 16.42 -8.35
C VAL A 390 13.50 15.19 -7.58
N VAL A 391 14.34 14.37 -8.22
CA VAL A 391 14.81 13.09 -7.68
C VAL A 391 16.31 13.14 -7.47
N SER A 392 16.75 12.75 -6.29
CA SER A 392 18.16 12.49 -5.97
C SER A 392 18.30 11.06 -5.47
N SER A 393 19.26 10.34 -6.01
CA SER A 393 19.49 8.95 -5.63
C SER A 393 20.97 8.65 -5.44
N PHE A 394 21.25 7.63 -4.66
CA PHE A 394 22.61 7.19 -4.41
C PHE A 394 22.68 5.66 -4.35
N ILE A 395 23.73 5.10 -4.95
CA ILE A 395 24.00 3.68 -5.02
C ILE A 395 25.42 3.43 -4.56
N LEU A 396 25.60 2.66 -3.48
CA LEU A 396 26.95 2.29 -2.99
C LEU A 396 27.63 1.35 -3.98
N LYS A 397 28.95 1.51 -4.12
CA LYS A 397 29.78 0.54 -4.81
C LYS A 397 29.69 -0.84 -4.14
N LYS A 398 29.88 -1.88 -4.91
CA LYS A 398 29.95 -3.23 -4.40
C LYS A 398 31.24 -3.37 -3.58
N ALA A 399 31.11 -3.84 -2.33
CA ALA A 399 32.30 -4.27 -1.57
C ALA A 399 32.83 -5.57 -2.18
N PHE A 400 34.11 -5.63 -2.46
CA PHE A 400 34.80 -6.84 -2.93
C PHE A 400 35.02 -7.78 -1.76
#